data_078c08b1608f07daf6b8c6f55479e3c1
#
_entry.id   078c08b1608f07daf6b8c6f55479e3c1
#
_cell.length_a   1.000
_cell.length_b   1.000
_cell.length_c   1.000
_cell.angle_alpha   90.00
_cell.angle_beta   90.00
_cell.angle_gamma   90.00
#
_symmetry.space_group_name_H-M   'P 1'
#
loop_
_entity.id
_entity.type
_entity.pdbx_description
1 polymer ?
#
loop_
_entity_poly.entity_id
_entity_poly.type
_entity_poly.pdbx_seq_one_letter_code
_entity_poly.pdbx_strand_id
1 'polypeptide(L)'
;MAEYKKMKLEDVFADIEKIMGADASDEEKSMQLRKKAASAYEQEDDPAAAAYYDEAIALGCVEADMLPEILFRGGVSFAKLDEKKSFELLKRAAELGHVKAMLNLAVCYQKGVGTSKNEKECYKWALAAANAGDIEAMYICALCSEQGFGTKKDPTEAFARFKRAAEAGVVDAMYKTALNHDRGEGTFRNPQAAFEWFKNAAEMGHPDAQHDLAVCYANGE
;
A
#
# COMPACT_ATOMS: atom_id res chain seq x y z
N MET A 1 -26.58 -16.95 -16.24
CA MET A 1 -25.32 -16.21 -16.30
C MET A 1 -24.30 -17.16 -16.89
N ALA A 2 -23.65 -16.80 -18.00
CA ALA A 2 -22.59 -17.64 -18.56
C ALA A 2 -21.42 -17.64 -17.59
N GLU A 3 -21.00 -18.83 -17.14
CA GLU A 3 -19.75 -18.98 -16.39
C GLU A 3 -18.60 -18.48 -17.26
N TYR A 4 -17.98 -17.37 -16.86
CA TYR A 4 -16.76 -16.91 -17.54
C TYR A 4 -15.63 -17.90 -17.25
N LYS A 5 -15.07 -18.46 -18.30
CA LYS A 5 -13.93 -19.37 -18.21
C LYS A 5 -12.67 -18.52 -18.21
N LYS A 6 -11.91 -18.52 -17.09
CA LYS A 6 -10.60 -17.86 -17.01
C LYS A 6 -9.73 -18.20 -18.21
N MET A 7 -9.08 -17.21 -18.79
CA MET A 7 -8.19 -17.37 -19.93
C MET A 7 -6.97 -18.20 -19.52
N LYS A 8 -6.51 -19.06 -20.42
CA LYS A 8 -5.19 -19.68 -20.22
C LYS A 8 -4.11 -18.62 -20.46
N LEU A 9 -3.08 -18.57 -19.63
CA LEU A 9 -1.99 -17.61 -19.79
C LEU A 9 -1.32 -17.70 -21.17
N GLU A 10 -1.26 -18.89 -21.76
CA GLU A 10 -0.76 -19.10 -23.13
C GLU A 10 -1.57 -18.30 -24.18
N ASP A 11 -2.91 -18.26 -24.04
CA ASP A 11 -3.80 -17.50 -24.93
C ASP A 11 -3.62 -15.99 -24.69
N VAL A 12 -3.38 -15.56 -23.44
CA VAL A 12 -3.11 -14.17 -23.08
C VAL A 12 -1.80 -13.69 -23.72
N PHE A 13 -0.72 -14.48 -23.63
CA PHE A 13 0.56 -14.13 -24.25
C PHE A 13 0.47 -14.08 -25.77
N ALA A 14 -0.26 -15.01 -26.40
CA ALA A 14 -0.49 -14.97 -27.84
C ALA A 14 -1.29 -13.72 -28.29
N ASP A 15 -2.26 -13.27 -27.48
CA ASP A 15 -3.00 -12.02 -27.73
C ASP A 15 -2.10 -10.78 -27.56
N ILE A 16 -1.25 -10.77 -26.54
CA ILE A 16 -0.24 -9.72 -26.34
C ILE A 16 0.71 -9.65 -27.54
N GLU A 17 1.30 -10.76 -27.98
CA GLU A 17 2.19 -10.80 -29.14
C GLU A 17 1.51 -10.23 -30.39
N LYS A 18 0.23 -10.54 -30.59
CA LYS A 18 -0.56 -10.00 -31.71
C LYS A 18 -0.72 -8.48 -31.61
N ILE A 19 -1.00 -7.94 -30.44
CA ILE A 19 -1.12 -6.50 -30.23
C ILE A 19 0.24 -5.82 -30.45
N MET A 20 1.31 -6.38 -29.90
CA MET A 20 2.66 -5.83 -30.01
C MET A 20 3.20 -5.87 -31.45
N GLY A 21 2.83 -6.92 -32.22
CA GLY A 21 3.19 -7.06 -33.63
C GLY A 21 2.34 -6.23 -34.60
N ALA A 22 1.29 -5.55 -34.16
CA ALA A 22 0.45 -4.73 -34.99
C ALA A 22 1.20 -3.46 -35.48
N ASP A 23 0.87 -3.03 -36.71
CA ASP A 23 1.34 -1.74 -37.27
C ASP A 23 0.51 -0.58 -36.68
N ALA A 24 0.82 -0.27 -35.40
CA ALA A 24 0.14 0.74 -34.60
C ALA A 24 1.16 1.46 -33.72
N SER A 25 0.85 2.68 -33.28
CA SER A 25 1.70 3.42 -32.35
C SER A 25 1.76 2.74 -30.98
N ASP A 26 2.81 3.00 -30.21
CA ASP A 26 2.94 2.47 -28.84
C ASP A 26 1.81 2.94 -27.92
N GLU A 27 1.28 4.15 -28.18
CA GLU A 27 0.11 4.68 -27.46
C GLU A 27 -1.17 3.90 -27.76
N GLU A 28 -1.40 3.54 -29.03
CA GLU A 28 -2.54 2.71 -29.45
C GLU A 28 -2.43 1.28 -28.93
N LYS A 29 -1.22 0.69 -28.97
CA LYS A 29 -0.94 -0.64 -28.39
C LYS A 29 -1.18 -0.63 -26.88
N SER A 30 -0.63 0.35 -26.19
CA SER A 30 -0.84 0.54 -24.75
C SER A 30 -2.30 0.67 -24.39
N MET A 31 -3.08 1.46 -25.15
CA MET A 31 -4.52 1.60 -24.94
C MET A 31 -5.28 0.26 -25.12
N GLN A 32 -4.91 -0.55 -26.11
CA GLN A 32 -5.53 -1.88 -26.32
C GLN A 32 -5.20 -2.84 -25.17
N LEU A 33 -3.94 -2.89 -24.74
CA LEU A 33 -3.49 -3.70 -23.60
C LEU A 33 -4.22 -3.31 -22.31
N ARG A 34 -4.38 -2.02 -22.06
CA ARG A 34 -5.12 -1.50 -20.89
C ARG A 34 -6.59 -1.89 -20.90
N LYS A 35 -7.26 -1.82 -22.05
CA LYS A 35 -8.66 -2.28 -22.19
C LYS A 35 -8.79 -3.77 -21.91
N LYS A 36 -7.84 -4.58 -22.38
CA LYS A 36 -7.81 -6.02 -22.12
C LYS A 36 -7.56 -6.31 -20.64
N ALA A 37 -6.64 -5.60 -20.04
CA ALA A 37 -6.33 -5.71 -18.62
C ALA A 37 -7.54 -5.35 -17.74
N ALA A 38 -8.21 -4.23 -18.02
CA ALA A 38 -9.42 -3.82 -17.30
C ALA A 38 -10.54 -4.86 -17.43
N SER A 39 -10.77 -5.40 -18.64
CA SER A 39 -11.76 -6.45 -18.85
C SER A 39 -11.41 -7.74 -18.08
N ALA A 40 -10.15 -8.16 -18.07
CA ALA A 40 -9.72 -9.33 -17.30
C ALA A 40 -9.88 -9.09 -15.80
N TYR A 41 -9.57 -7.90 -15.33
CA TYR A 41 -9.75 -7.49 -13.93
C TYR A 41 -11.22 -7.53 -13.46
N GLU A 42 -12.15 -6.99 -14.27
CA GLU A 42 -13.59 -7.05 -14.00
C GLU A 42 -14.12 -8.49 -13.92
N GLN A 43 -13.43 -9.42 -14.61
CA GLN A 43 -13.77 -10.84 -14.64
C GLN A 43 -13.03 -11.67 -13.60
N GLU A 44 -12.32 -11.00 -12.67
CA GLU A 44 -11.52 -11.63 -11.62
C GLU A 44 -10.42 -12.56 -12.15
N ASP A 45 -9.93 -12.29 -13.37
CA ASP A 45 -8.78 -12.98 -13.97
C ASP A 45 -7.50 -12.16 -13.76
N ASP A 46 -7.09 -12.07 -12.49
CA ASP A 46 -5.94 -11.27 -12.08
C ASP A 46 -4.63 -11.61 -12.80
N PRO A 47 -4.31 -12.90 -13.10
CA PRO A 47 -3.12 -13.24 -13.87
C PRO A 47 -3.13 -12.69 -15.31
N ALA A 48 -4.28 -12.73 -15.98
CA ALA A 48 -4.43 -12.17 -17.33
C ALA A 48 -4.34 -10.63 -17.27
N ALA A 49 -5.02 -10.01 -16.29
CA ALA A 49 -4.97 -8.57 -16.09
C ALA A 49 -3.53 -8.09 -15.86
N ALA A 50 -2.77 -8.76 -15.00
CA ALA A 50 -1.38 -8.42 -14.70
C ALA A 50 -0.48 -8.52 -15.94
N ALA A 51 -0.62 -9.58 -16.76
CA ALA A 51 0.17 -9.76 -17.98
C ALA A 51 -0.06 -8.64 -19.00
N TYR A 52 -1.33 -8.26 -19.24
CA TYR A 52 -1.66 -7.15 -20.14
C TYR A 52 -1.14 -5.80 -19.62
N TYR A 53 -1.23 -5.56 -18.31
CA TYR A 53 -0.71 -4.32 -17.73
C TYR A 53 0.82 -4.23 -17.78
N ASP A 54 1.52 -5.35 -17.60
CA ASP A 54 2.99 -5.38 -17.70
C ASP A 54 3.46 -4.86 -19.05
N GLU A 55 2.88 -5.35 -20.12
CA GLU A 55 3.23 -4.90 -21.48
C GLU A 55 2.80 -3.46 -21.74
N ALA A 56 1.66 -3.02 -21.21
CA ALA A 56 1.24 -1.61 -21.32
C ALA A 56 2.24 -0.66 -20.63
N ILE A 57 2.78 -1.07 -19.48
CA ILE A 57 3.83 -0.31 -18.77
C ILE A 57 5.14 -0.33 -19.54
N ALA A 58 5.50 -1.45 -20.18
CA ALA A 58 6.69 -1.55 -21.02
C ALA A 58 6.70 -0.54 -22.17
N LEU A 59 5.52 -0.20 -22.68
CA LEU A 59 5.32 0.84 -23.70
C LEU A 59 5.33 2.28 -23.14
N GLY A 60 5.62 2.47 -21.84
CA GLY A 60 5.66 3.79 -21.20
C GLY A 60 4.29 4.33 -20.77
N CYS A 61 3.26 3.48 -20.69
CA CYS A 61 1.96 3.88 -20.18
C CYS A 61 2.04 4.25 -18.68
N VAL A 62 1.80 5.51 -18.36
CA VAL A 62 1.94 6.08 -17.02
C VAL A 62 0.71 5.75 -16.14
N GLU A 63 -0.43 5.43 -16.73
CA GLU A 63 -1.66 5.12 -15.99
C GLU A 63 -1.73 3.63 -15.57
N ALA A 64 -0.76 3.21 -14.79
CA ALA A 64 -0.76 1.87 -14.19
C ALA A 64 -1.52 1.85 -12.84
N ASP A 65 -2.57 2.67 -12.68
CA ASP A 65 -3.30 2.87 -11.43
C ASP A 65 -3.92 1.59 -10.89
N MET A 66 -4.29 0.66 -11.76
CA MET A 66 -4.94 -0.60 -11.38
C MET A 66 -3.94 -1.73 -11.08
N LEU A 67 -2.67 -1.59 -11.47
CA LEU A 67 -1.69 -2.67 -11.26
C LEU A 67 -1.47 -2.98 -9.77
N PRO A 68 -1.31 -1.99 -8.88
CA PRO A 68 -1.20 -2.27 -7.45
C PRO A 68 -2.44 -2.96 -6.87
N GLU A 69 -3.63 -2.58 -7.33
CA GLU A 69 -4.90 -3.13 -6.85
C GLU A 69 -5.12 -4.57 -7.32
N ILE A 70 -4.76 -4.89 -8.57
CA ILE A 70 -4.72 -6.25 -9.10
C ILE A 70 -3.72 -7.10 -8.31
N LEU A 71 -2.53 -6.56 -8.06
CA LEU A 71 -1.49 -7.21 -7.27
C LEU A 71 -1.92 -7.44 -5.81
N PHE A 72 -2.81 -6.62 -5.25
CA PHE A 72 -3.28 -6.75 -3.87
C PHE A 72 -4.52 -7.61 -3.68
N ARG A 73 -5.50 -7.53 -4.59
CA ARG A 73 -6.71 -8.34 -4.52
C ARG A 73 -6.40 -9.84 -4.64
N GLY A 74 -5.39 -10.16 -5.44
CA GLY A 74 -4.85 -11.51 -5.59
C GLY A 74 -4.08 -12.05 -4.38
N GLY A 75 -4.06 -11.39 -3.23
CA GLY A 75 -3.19 -11.61 -2.05
C GLY A 75 -2.94 -13.06 -1.59
N VAL A 76 -3.58 -14.03 -2.20
CA VAL A 76 -3.34 -15.47 -2.03
C VAL A 76 -3.01 -16.15 -3.37
N SER A 77 -3.33 -15.55 -4.51
CA SER A 77 -3.14 -16.14 -5.84
C SER A 77 -1.79 -15.81 -6.48
N PHE A 78 -1.10 -14.77 -5.99
CA PHE A 78 0.24 -14.39 -6.45
C PHE A 78 1.35 -15.38 -6.07
N ALA A 79 1.09 -16.32 -5.16
CA ALA A 79 1.98 -17.46 -4.93
C ALA A 79 2.23 -18.32 -6.20
N LYS A 80 1.52 -18.04 -7.29
CA LYS A 80 1.71 -18.66 -8.62
C LYS A 80 2.34 -17.74 -9.66
N LEU A 81 2.30 -16.41 -9.49
CA LEU A 81 3.15 -15.50 -10.25
C LEU A 81 4.47 -15.34 -9.48
N ASP A 82 5.57 -15.36 -10.21
CA ASP A 82 6.92 -15.15 -9.68
C ASP A 82 6.93 -13.83 -8.87
N GLU A 83 7.09 -13.94 -7.53
CA GLU A 83 7.14 -12.78 -6.61
C GLU A 83 8.14 -11.72 -7.08
N LYS A 84 9.21 -12.14 -7.78
CA LYS A 84 10.21 -11.25 -8.34
C LYS A 84 9.63 -10.39 -9.46
N LYS A 85 8.83 -10.98 -10.35
CA LYS A 85 8.18 -10.21 -11.43
C LYS A 85 7.21 -9.19 -10.84
N SER A 86 6.41 -9.59 -9.87
CA SER A 86 5.50 -8.67 -9.17
C SER A 86 6.25 -7.52 -8.50
N PHE A 87 7.38 -7.81 -7.85
CA PHE A 87 8.24 -6.80 -7.25
C PHE A 87 8.81 -5.83 -8.30
N GLU A 88 9.34 -6.34 -9.43
CA GLU A 88 9.88 -5.48 -10.51
C GLU A 88 8.80 -4.58 -11.13
N LEU A 89 7.58 -5.08 -11.30
CA LEU A 89 6.44 -4.29 -11.77
C LEU A 89 6.08 -3.16 -10.81
N LEU A 90 5.96 -3.48 -9.51
CA LEU A 90 5.71 -2.48 -8.47
C LEU A 90 6.81 -1.41 -8.45
N LYS A 91 8.07 -1.83 -8.61
CA LYS A 91 9.21 -0.92 -8.63
C LYS A 91 9.12 0.04 -9.82
N ARG A 92 8.83 -0.46 -11.02
CA ARG A 92 8.64 0.38 -12.22
C ARG A 92 7.48 1.34 -12.05
N ALA A 93 6.32 0.88 -11.56
CA ALA A 93 5.17 1.73 -11.30
C ALA A 93 5.50 2.83 -10.26
N ALA A 94 6.20 2.47 -9.19
CA ALA A 94 6.64 3.42 -8.17
C ALA A 94 7.63 4.47 -8.72
N GLU A 95 8.57 4.05 -9.57
CA GLU A 95 9.52 4.94 -10.27
C GLU A 95 8.80 5.91 -11.22
N LEU A 96 7.66 5.52 -11.77
CA LEU A 96 6.77 6.35 -12.59
C LEU A 96 5.86 7.28 -11.76
N GLY A 97 5.95 7.23 -10.44
CA GLY A 97 5.22 8.15 -9.57
C GLY A 97 3.89 7.63 -9.00
N HIS A 98 3.55 6.34 -9.21
CA HIS A 98 2.32 5.78 -8.66
C HIS A 98 2.38 5.61 -7.16
N VAL A 99 1.57 6.37 -6.44
CA VAL A 99 1.60 6.47 -4.98
C VAL A 99 1.30 5.13 -4.31
N LYS A 100 0.28 4.39 -4.79
CA LYS A 100 -0.05 3.05 -4.26
C LYS A 100 1.05 2.04 -4.54
N ALA A 101 1.72 2.12 -5.69
CA ALA A 101 2.87 1.26 -5.99
C ALA A 101 4.06 1.56 -5.06
N MET A 102 4.31 2.83 -4.71
CA MET A 102 5.34 3.22 -3.74
C MET A 102 5.06 2.59 -2.36
N LEU A 103 3.82 2.69 -1.87
CA LEU A 103 3.42 2.08 -0.61
C LEU A 103 3.63 0.57 -0.63
N ASN A 104 3.19 -0.09 -1.70
CA ASN A 104 3.29 -1.54 -1.86
C ASN A 104 4.74 -2.00 -1.97
N LEU A 105 5.57 -1.23 -2.66
CA LEU A 105 7.01 -1.48 -2.76
C LEU A 105 7.69 -1.37 -1.38
N ALA A 106 7.28 -0.40 -0.55
CA ALA A 106 7.75 -0.30 0.82
C ALA A 106 7.40 -1.56 1.63
N VAL A 107 6.18 -2.08 1.49
CA VAL A 107 5.75 -3.34 2.13
C VAL A 107 6.55 -4.55 1.62
N CYS A 108 6.85 -4.61 0.31
CA CYS A 108 7.72 -5.65 -0.25
C CYS A 108 9.11 -5.64 0.39
N TYR A 109 9.73 -4.48 0.54
CA TYR A 109 11.02 -4.36 1.22
C TYR A 109 10.94 -4.67 2.73
N GLN A 110 9.83 -4.37 3.39
CA GLN A 110 9.60 -4.69 4.80
C GLN A 110 9.50 -6.20 5.02
N LYS A 111 8.73 -6.89 4.17
CA LYS A 111 8.44 -8.33 4.32
C LYS A 111 9.45 -9.22 3.61
N GLY A 112 10.17 -8.70 2.61
CA GLY A 112 11.07 -9.46 1.75
C GLY A 112 10.32 -10.25 0.67
N VAL A 113 9.22 -9.69 0.13
CA VAL A 113 8.42 -10.31 -0.93
C VAL A 113 9.02 -9.94 -2.29
N GLY A 114 9.42 -10.93 -3.06
CA GLY A 114 10.10 -10.75 -4.35
C GLY A 114 11.50 -10.14 -4.28
N THR A 115 11.96 -9.75 -3.09
CA THR A 115 13.25 -9.14 -2.83
C THR A 115 13.75 -9.50 -1.42
N SER A 116 14.98 -9.16 -1.08
CA SER A 116 15.45 -9.23 0.30
C SER A 116 14.89 -8.07 1.13
N LYS A 117 14.68 -8.30 2.44
CA LYS A 117 14.30 -7.22 3.37
C LYS A 117 15.33 -6.10 3.32
N ASN A 118 14.85 -4.86 3.20
CA ASN A 118 15.68 -3.67 3.18
C ASN A 118 14.97 -2.50 3.86
N GLU A 119 15.35 -2.24 5.10
CA GLU A 119 14.73 -1.21 5.93
C GLU A 119 14.87 0.20 5.32
N LYS A 120 16.02 0.51 4.73
CA LYS A 120 16.27 1.84 4.13
C LYS A 120 15.39 2.08 2.91
N GLU A 121 15.27 1.09 2.04
CA GLU A 121 14.39 1.20 0.87
C GLU A 121 12.91 1.21 1.30
N CYS A 122 12.53 0.42 2.31
CA CYS A 122 11.18 0.47 2.90
C CYS A 122 10.83 1.90 3.34
N TYR A 123 11.67 2.52 4.19
CA TYR A 123 11.44 3.89 4.64
C TYR A 123 11.42 4.90 3.50
N LYS A 124 12.35 4.80 2.56
CA LYS A 124 12.45 5.70 1.39
C LYS A 124 11.16 5.71 0.56
N TRP A 125 10.63 4.53 0.23
CA TRP A 125 9.42 4.42 -0.58
C TRP A 125 8.15 4.76 0.20
N ALA A 126 8.08 4.40 1.49
CA ALA A 126 7.00 4.85 2.36
C ALA A 126 6.99 6.39 2.49
N LEU A 127 8.16 7.02 2.62
CA LEU A 127 8.30 8.47 2.68
C LEU A 127 7.88 9.14 1.36
N ALA A 128 8.23 8.56 0.22
CA ALA A 128 7.81 9.05 -1.09
C ALA A 128 6.28 9.02 -1.22
N ALA A 129 5.63 7.91 -0.85
CA ALA A 129 4.18 7.78 -0.86
C ALA A 129 3.49 8.77 0.12
N ALA A 130 4.04 8.91 1.35
CA ALA A 130 3.53 9.84 2.35
C ALA A 130 3.62 11.31 1.88
N ASN A 131 4.71 11.67 1.22
CA ASN A 131 4.89 13.01 0.64
C ASN A 131 3.94 13.26 -0.54
N ALA A 132 3.54 12.21 -1.25
CA ALA A 132 2.51 12.26 -2.29
C ALA A 132 1.07 12.25 -1.73
N GLY A 133 0.91 12.25 -0.39
CA GLY A 133 -0.38 12.38 0.29
C GLY A 133 -1.03 11.06 0.73
N ASP A 134 -0.34 9.92 0.59
CA ASP A 134 -0.88 8.65 1.06
C ASP A 134 -0.84 8.57 2.60
N ILE A 135 -2.03 8.41 3.17
CA ILE A 135 -2.22 8.46 4.63
C ILE A 135 -1.73 7.18 5.30
N GLU A 136 -1.89 6.02 4.65
CA GLU A 136 -1.36 4.75 5.15
C GLU A 136 0.18 4.78 5.19
N ALA A 137 0.78 5.37 4.14
CA ALA A 137 2.23 5.56 4.10
C ALA A 137 2.72 6.51 5.19
N MET A 138 1.95 7.55 5.56
CA MET A 138 2.28 8.40 6.71
C MET A 138 2.35 7.60 8.02
N TYR A 139 1.40 6.69 8.23
CA TYR A 139 1.40 5.80 9.38
C TYR A 139 2.63 4.86 9.39
N ILE A 140 2.97 4.26 8.24
CA ILE A 140 4.16 3.41 8.11
C ILE A 140 5.44 4.21 8.39
N CYS A 141 5.56 5.43 7.86
CA CYS A 141 6.69 6.31 8.16
C CYS A 141 6.80 6.64 9.65
N ALA A 142 5.66 6.86 10.32
CA ALA A 142 5.64 7.11 11.75
C ALA A 142 6.18 5.91 12.54
N LEU A 143 5.76 4.69 12.20
CA LEU A 143 6.30 3.45 12.79
C LEU A 143 7.81 3.32 12.56
N CYS A 144 8.28 3.62 11.36
CA CYS A 144 9.70 3.60 11.03
C CYS A 144 10.49 4.60 11.89
N SER A 145 10.00 5.83 12.04
CA SER A 145 10.63 6.87 12.87
C SER A 145 10.57 6.54 14.37
N GLU A 146 9.47 5.91 14.84
CA GLU A 146 9.33 5.47 16.23
C GLU A 146 10.38 4.41 16.60
N GLN A 147 10.63 3.47 15.70
CA GLN A 147 11.51 2.32 15.94
C GLN A 147 12.96 2.55 15.48
N GLY A 148 13.19 3.50 14.59
CA GLY A 148 14.46 3.68 13.89
C GLY A 148 14.65 2.68 12.74
N PHE A 149 13.55 2.20 12.15
CA PHE A 149 13.56 1.24 11.05
C PHE A 149 13.87 1.94 9.72
N GLY A 150 15.03 1.68 9.18
CA GLY A 150 15.50 2.32 7.94
C GLY A 150 15.82 3.81 8.02
N THR A 151 15.59 4.44 9.17
CA THR A 151 15.87 5.83 9.48
C THR A 151 16.40 5.99 10.91
N LYS A 152 16.81 7.20 11.29
CA LYS A 152 17.14 7.49 12.68
C LYS A 152 15.85 7.49 13.52
N LYS A 153 15.92 6.92 14.73
CA LYS A 153 14.82 6.99 15.69
C LYS A 153 14.53 8.45 16.05
N ASP A 154 13.29 8.88 15.80
CA ASP A 154 12.81 10.22 16.11
C ASP A 154 11.34 10.15 16.60
N PRO A 155 11.14 10.07 17.94
CA PRO A 155 9.79 10.00 18.51
C PRO A 155 8.96 11.25 18.22
N THR A 156 9.58 12.43 18.09
CA THR A 156 8.86 13.69 17.83
C THR A 156 8.28 13.69 16.41
N GLU A 157 9.08 13.28 15.45
CA GLU A 157 8.61 13.14 14.07
C GLU A 157 7.56 12.04 13.96
N ALA A 158 7.76 10.90 14.64
CA ALA A 158 6.79 9.80 14.68
C ALA A 158 5.43 10.29 15.22
N PHE A 159 5.42 11.00 16.35
CA PHE A 159 4.20 11.57 16.91
C PHE A 159 3.49 12.52 15.94
N ALA A 160 4.22 13.43 15.31
CA ALA A 160 3.64 14.38 14.36
C ALA A 160 2.96 13.67 13.19
N ARG A 161 3.56 12.58 12.67
CA ARG A 161 2.99 11.77 11.57
C ARG A 161 1.82 10.91 12.03
N PHE A 162 1.90 10.28 13.23
CA PHE A 162 0.77 9.56 13.81
C PHE A 162 -0.44 10.47 13.99
N LYS A 163 -0.24 11.67 14.53
CA LYS A 163 -1.31 12.63 14.72
C LYS A 163 -1.98 13.02 13.39
N ARG A 164 -1.19 13.31 12.35
CA ARG A 164 -1.74 13.61 11.01
C ARG A 164 -2.53 12.44 10.42
N ALA A 165 -2.02 11.22 10.56
CA ALA A 165 -2.73 10.02 10.09
C ALA A 165 -4.01 9.77 10.90
N ALA A 166 -3.99 10.01 12.21
CA ALA A 166 -5.14 9.93 13.10
C ALA A 166 -6.23 10.96 12.73
N GLU A 167 -5.84 12.22 12.50
CA GLU A 167 -6.75 13.28 12.04
C GLU A 167 -7.38 12.96 10.67
N ALA A 168 -6.71 12.16 9.85
CA ALA A 168 -7.20 11.66 8.57
C ALA A 168 -8.02 10.36 8.68
N GLY A 169 -8.24 9.83 9.90
CA GLY A 169 -9.14 8.71 10.15
C GLY A 169 -8.48 7.34 10.27
N VAL A 170 -7.14 7.24 10.29
CA VAL A 170 -6.45 5.96 10.51
C VAL A 170 -6.58 5.53 11.98
N VAL A 171 -7.33 4.46 12.22
CA VAL A 171 -7.70 4.01 13.58
C VAL A 171 -6.47 3.61 14.40
N ASP A 172 -5.55 2.86 13.80
CA ASP A 172 -4.29 2.48 14.46
C ASP A 172 -3.42 3.70 14.82
N ALA A 173 -3.47 4.75 13.99
CA ALA A 173 -2.77 5.99 14.27
C ALA A 173 -3.41 6.78 15.41
N MET A 174 -4.75 6.72 15.55
CA MET A 174 -5.45 7.31 16.70
C MET A 174 -4.99 6.65 18.01
N TYR A 175 -4.94 5.32 18.02
CA TYR A 175 -4.45 4.57 19.16
C TYR A 175 -2.99 4.89 19.50
N LYS A 176 -2.11 4.95 18.50
CA LYS A 176 -0.71 5.36 18.67
C LYS A 176 -0.58 6.80 19.21
N THR A 177 -1.40 7.71 18.72
CA THR A 177 -1.43 9.11 19.19
C THR A 177 -1.87 9.19 20.66
N ALA A 178 -2.85 8.37 21.06
CA ALA A 178 -3.27 8.25 22.45
C ALA A 178 -2.12 7.77 23.36
N LEU A 179 -1.43 6.67 22.98
CA LEU A 179 -0.30 6.14 23.71
C LEU A 179 0.84 7.18 23.87
N ASN A 180 1.12 7.92 22.80
CA ASN A 180 2.15 8.95 22.84
C ASN A 180 1.82 10.09 23.80
N HIS A 181 0.55 10.50 23.86
CA HIS A 181 0.08 11.47 24.86
C HIS A 181 0.10 10.92 26.29
N ASP A 182 -0.26 9.66 26.48
CA ASP A 182 -0.27 9.04 27.80
C ASP A 182 1.16 8.90 28.37
N ARG A 183 2.11 8.47 27.52
CA ARG A 183 3.50 8.24 27.95
C ARG A 183 4.40 9.45 27.84
N GLY A 184 3.98 10.49 27.12
CA GLY A 184 4.84 11.63 26.79
C GLY A 184 5.93 11.28 25.77
N GLU A 185 5.69 10.32 24.89
CA GLU A 185 6.65 9.89 23.87
C GLU A 185 6.52 10.77 22.61
N GLY A 186 7.58 11.53 22.30
CA GLY A 186 7.57 12.47 21.17
C GLY A 186 6.72 13.72 21.37
N THR A 187 6.01 13.83 22.49
CA THR A 187 5.19 14.96 22.89
C THR A 187 5.16 15.09 24.42
N PHE A 188 4.58 16.16 24.94
CA PHE A 188 4.32 16.25 26.37
C PHE A 188 3.21 15.29 26.80
N ARG A 189 3.37 14.69 27.98
CA ARG A 189 2.31 13.85 28.56
C ARG A 189 1.03 14.69 28.74
N ASN A 190 -0.07 14.18 28.21
CA ASN A 190 -1.37 14.80 28.29
C ASN A 190 -2.48 13.73 28.41
N PRO A 191 -2.83 13.31 29.65
CA PRO A 191 -3.83 12.27 29.86
C PRO A 191 -5.19 12.60 29.27
N GLN A 192 -5.61 13.87 29.31
CA GLN A 192 -6.86 14.30 28.71
C GLN A 192 -6.90 14.05 27.19
N ALA A 193 -5.83 14.44 26.49
CA ALA A 193 -5.71 14.18 25.05
C ALA A 193 -5.61 12.67 24.76
N ALA A 194 -4.93 11.90 25.61
CA ALA A 194 -4.85 10.45 25.50
C ALA A 194 -6.24 9.81 25.58
N PHE A 195 -7.03 10.21 26.58
CA PHE A 195 -8.41 9.72 26.75
C PHE A 195 -9.27 9.98 25.52
N GLU A 196 -9.26 11.21 24.98
CA GLU A 196 -10.04 11.55 23.79
C GLU A 196 -9.62 10.72 22.56
N TRP A 197 -8.33 10.50 22.35
CA TRP A 197 -7.86 9.67 21.26
C TRP A 197 -8.15 8.18 21.46
N PHE A 198 -8.05 7.65 22.70
CA PHE A 198 -8.48 6.29 23.02
C PHE A 198 -9.97 6.10 22.76
N LYS A 199 -10.80 7.07 23.14
CA LYS A 199 -12.24 7.07 22.91
C LYS A 199 -12.55 7.02 21.41
N ASN A 200 -11.94 7.90 20.61
CA ASN A 200 -12.15 7.94 19.17
C ASN A 200 -11.74 6.59 18.50
N ALA A 201 -10.60 6.03 18.87
CA ALA A 201 -10.15 4.74 18.34
C ALA A 201 -11.07 3.60 18.78
N ALA A 202 -11.52 3.59 20.02
CA ALA A 202 -12.43 2.58 20.58
C ALA A 202 -13.82 2.61 19.90
N GLU A 203 -14.37 3.80 19.64
CA GLU A 203 -15.62 3.99 18.92
C GLU A 203 -15.53 3.50 17.46
N MET A 204 -14.35 3.59 16.87
CA MET A 204 -14.06 3.02 15.55
C MET A 204 -13.67 1.53 15.58
N GLY A 205 -13.77 0.88 16.75
CA GLY A 205 -13.63 -0.55 16.90
C GLY A 205 -12.21 -1.07 17.16
N HIS A 206 -11.23 -0.21 17.50
CA HIS A 206 -9.87 -0.66 17.83
C HIS A 206 -9.86 -1.46 19.14
N PRO A 207 -9.47 -2.76 19.14
CA PRO A 207 -9.61 -3.63 20.32
C PRO A 207 -8.81 -3.15 21.53
N ASP A 208 -7.53 -2.79 21.32
CA ASP A 208 -6.66 -2.35 22.40
C ASP A 208 -7.11 -0.99 22.96
N ALA A 209 -7.63 -0.08 22.10
CA ALA A 209 -8.18 1.18 22.56
C ALA A 209 -9.44 1.00 23.42
N GLN A 210 -10.29 0.02 23.12
CA GLN A 210 -11.45 -0.31 23.95
C GLN A 210 -11.03 -0.79 25.34
N HIS A 211 -9.96 -1.59 25.40
CA HIS A 211 -9.39 -2.04 26.67
C HIS A 211 -8.81 -0.87 27.46
N ASP A 212 -7.96 -0.05 26.84
CA ASP A 212 -7.28 1.05 27.52
C ASP A 212 -8.27 2.15 27.94
N LEU A 213 -9.29 2.41 27.14
CA LEU A 213 -10.39 3.31 27.53
C LEU A 213 -11.13 2.81 28.79
N ALA A 214 -11.38 1.49 28.89
CA ALA A 214 -12.00 0.92 30.08
C ALA A 214 -11.11 1.09 31.32
N VAL A 215 -9.78 1.01 31.15
CA VAL A 215 -8.80 1.28 32.24
C VAL A 215 -8.85 2.75 32.65
N CYS A 216 -8.92 3.70 31.71
CA CYS A 216 -9.06 5.12 31.99
C CYS A 216 -10.31 5.39 32.85
N TYR A 217 -11.48 4.84 32.46
CA TYR A 217 -12.71 4.96 33.26
C TYR A 217 -12.59 4.36 34.68
N ALA A 218 -11.90 3.21 34.80
CA ALA A 218 -11.70 2.57 36.10
C ALA A 218 -10.80 3.41 37.05
N ASN A 219 -9.86 4.16 36.48
CA ASN A 219 -8.95 5.03 37.23
C ASN A 219 -9.55 6.44 37.51
N GLY A 220 -10.72 6.75 36.97
CA GLY A 220 -11.38 8.04 37.15
C GLY A 220 -10.78 9.19 36.33
N GLU A 221 -10.20 8.86 35.19
CA GLU A 221 -9.63 9.81 34.22
C GLU A 221 -10.68 10.29 33.21
#